data_f99e7aee08e60359d2662b9ea3a51f16
#
_entry.id   f99e7aee08e60359d2662b9ea3a51f16
#
_cell.length_a   1.000
_cell.length_b   1.000
_cell.length_c   1.000
_cell.angle_alpha   90.00
_cell.angle_beta   90.00
_cell.angle_gamma   90.00
#
_symmetry.space_group_name_H-M   'P 1'
#
loop_
_entity.id
_entity.type
_entity.pdbx_description
1 polymer ?
#
loop_
_entity_poly.entity_id
_entity_poly.type
_entity_poly.pdbx_seq_one_letter_code
_entity_poly.pdbx_strand_id
1 'polypeptide(L)'
;MEKKNHPSQVAFEDSFASSILSKNPPKKHRARLYMTGTGINGFTENEILFHCRLSSGRNYPNELERKLNIELERLDEPNPDGIGSHYRYRFKTAQDVQKVINLINHCAEQGKYQPVSKALTDNILSLYPTE
;
A
#
# COMPACT_ATOMS: atom_id res chain seq x y z
N MET A 1 13.65 2.51 -28.09
CA MET A 1 13.30 2.31 -27.87
C MET A 1 12.95 1.92 -27.51
N GLU A 2 12.98 2.16 -27.08
CA GLU A 2 12.45 2.02 -26.74
C GLU A 2 12.12 1.67 -26.10
N LYS A 3 12.37 1.78 -25.82
CA LYS A 3 11.84 1.64 -25.25
C LYS A 3 11.55 1.07 -24.68
N LYS A 4 11.72 1.22 -24.52
CA LYS A 4 11.13 0.87 -24.02
C LYS A 4 10.92 0.20 -23.41
N ASN A 5 11.16 0.47 -23.25
CA ASN A 5 10.62 0.03 -22.74
C ASN A 5 10.50 -0.41 -21.98
N HIS A 6 10.76 -0.35 -21.55
CA HIS A 6 10.37 -0.56 -20.90
C HIS A 6 10.10 -1.11 -20.11
N PRO A 7 10.29 -1.27 -19.93
CA PRO A 7 9.80 -1.59 -19.24
C PRO A 7 9.45 -1.74 -18.38
N SER A 8 9.84 -1.56 -17.81
CA SER A 8 9.36 -1.50 -17.03
C SER A 8 8.67 -1.13 -16.65
N GLN A 9 8.80 -0.79 -16.80
CA GLN A 9 8.02 -0.33 -16.66
C GLN A 9 7.12 -0.56 -16.82
N VAL A 10 7.13 -0.71 -16.91
CA VAL A 10 6.04 -0.74 -16.99
C VAL A 10 5.38 -0.70 -16.72
N ALA A 11 5.53 -0.58 -16.41
CA ALA A 11 4.86 -0.33 -16.15
C ALA A 11 4.42 0.23 -16.01
N PHE A 12 4.71 0.85 -15.95
CA PHE A 12 4.18 1.58 -15.96
C PHE A 12 3.92 1.96 -16.92
N GLU A 13 4.07 1.83 -17.34
CA GLU A 13 3.61 2.27 -18.13
C GLU A 13 2.94 2.19 -18.55
N ASP A 14 2.79 2.10 -18.91
CA ASP A 14 2.09 2.23 -19.14
C ASP A 14 1.59 2.67 -19.00
N SER A 15 1.87 2.83 -19.07
CA SER A 15 1.41 3.87 -18.73
C SER A 15 0.85 4.93 -19.56
N PHE A 16 0.52 5.00 -20.65
CA PHE A 16 -0.13 5.90 -21.31
C PHE A 16 -1.58 5.85 -21.26
N ALA A 17 -2.19 4.83 -21.38
CA ALA A 17 -3.54 4.69 -21.00
C ALA A 17 -3.79 5.13 -19.57
N SER A 18 -2.82 4.93 -18.73
CA SER A 18 -2.90 5.44 -17.37
C SER A 18 -2.94 6.95 -17.33
N SER A 19 -2.39 7.65 -18.33
CA SER A 19 -2.48 9.10 -18.32
C SER A 19 -3.88 9.62 -18.63
N ILE A 20 -4.68 8.81 -19.33
CA ILE A 20 -6.07 9.17 -19.58
C ILE A 20 -6.92 9.01 -18.34
N LEU A 21 -6.67 7.94 -17.59
CA LEU A 21 -7.36 7.72 -16.33
C LEU A 21 -6.78 8.54 -15.21
N SER A 22 -5.57 9.02 -15.41
CA SER A 22 -4.78 9.46 -14.29
C SER A 22 -4.96 10.90 -13.97
N LYS A 23 -5.70 10.98 -12.99
CA LYS A 23 -5.27 11.81 -11.87
C LYS A 23 -4.16 11.11 -11.13
N ASN A 24 -3.22 11.87 -10.58
CA ASN A 24 -2.30 11.32 -9.60
C ASN A 24 -3.11 10.71 -8.48
N PRO A 25 -2.79 9.50 -8.06
CA PRO A 25 -3.56 8.88 -7.00
C PRO A 25 -3.42 9.67 -5.70
N PRO A 26 -4.48 9.74 -4.90
CA PRO A 26 -4.43 10.45 -3.62
C PRO A 26 -3.45 9.83 -2.66
N LYS A 27 -3.11 10.61 -1.64
CA LYS A 27 -2.16 10.17 -0.61
C LYS A 27 -2.58 8.86 0.03
N LYS A 28 -3.87 8.72 0.33
CA LYS A 28 -4.38 7.48 0.95
C LYS A 28 -4.16 6.26 0.06
N HIS A 29 -4.36 6.41 -1.24
CA HIS A 29 -4.16 5.32 -2.18
C HIS A 29 -2.71 4.85 -2.14
N ARG A 30 -1.77 5.80 -2.22
CA ARG A 30 -0.35 5.47 -2.20
C ARG A 30 0.06 4.80 -0.89
N ALA A 31 -0.43 5.34 0.24
CA ALA A 31 -0.14 4.77 1.54
C ALA A 31 -0.67 3.35 1.67
N ARG A 32 -1.92 3.14 1.27
CA ARG A 32 -2.56 1.82 1.38
C ARG A 32 -1.87 0.79 0.49
N LEU A 33 -1.53 1.19 -0.73
CA LEU A 33 -0.85 0.28 -1.65
C LEU A 33 0.53 -0.09 -1.12
N TYR A 34 1.27 0.90 -0.60
CA TYR A 34 2.57 0.64 0.02
C TYR A 34 2.43 -0.38 1.16
N MET A 35 1.47 -0.13 2.06
CA MET A 35 1.28 -1.03 3.22
C MET A 35 1.02 -2.47 2.79
N THR A 36 0.16 -2.66 1.78
CA THR A 36 -0.16 -4.02 1.34
C THR A 36 1.02 -4.72 0.67
N GLY A 37 1.96 -3.97 0.12
CA GLY A 37 3.10 -4.55 -0.59
C GLY A 37 4.26 -4.96 0.29
N THR A 38 4.21 -4.72 1.60
CA THR A 38 5.36 -4.97 2.48
C THR A 38 5.48 -6.43 2.93
N GLY A 39 4.41 -7.22 2.87
CA GLY A 39 4.45 -8.61 3.26
C GLY A 39 4.78 -8.80 4.73
N ILE A 40 5.54 -9.84 5.02
CA ILE A 40 5.89 -10.19 6.41
C ILE A 40 6.85 -9.18 7.04
N ASN A 41 7.54 -8.38 6.24
CA ASN A 41 8.42 -7.33 6.78
C ASN A 41 7.63 -6.22 7.45
N GLY A 42 6.40 -5.98 6.99
CA GLY A 42 5.55 -4.97 7.57
C GLY A 42 6.02 -3.55 7.29
N PHE A 43 5.47 -2.61 8.05
CA PHE A 43 5.69 -1.18 7.81
C PHE A 43 5.57 -0.41 9.12
N THR A 44 6.27 0.73 9.18
CA THR A 44 6.09 1.71 10.24
C THR A 44 5.42 2.95 9.67
N GLU A 45 4.89 3.80 10.55
CA GLU A 45 4.31 5.06 10.10
C GLU A 45 5.35 5.92 9.37
N ASN A 46 6.57 5.96 9.89
CA ASN A 46 7.63 6.74 9.25
C ASN A 46 7.97 6.19 7.88
N GLU A 47 7.99 4.87 7.72
CA GLU A 47 8.26 4.27 6.42
C GLU A 47 7.18 4.61 5.40
N ILE A 48 5.92 4.65 5.82
CA ILE A 48 4.85 5.08 4.93
C ILE A 48 5.11 6.50 4.44
N LEU A 49 5.43 7.40 5.37
CA LEU A 49 5.69 8.79 5.00
C LEU A 49 6.88 8.92 4.06
N PHE A 50 7.95 8.20 4.36
CA PHE A 50 9.17 8.27 3.58
C PHE A 50 8.96 7.72 2.17
N HIS A 51 8.44 6.50 2.05
CA HIS A 51 8.32 5.83 0.76
C HIS A 51 7.24 6.45 -0.11
N CYS A 52 6.20 6.99 0.49
CA CYS A 52 5.11 7.61 -0.26
C CYS A 52 5.29 9.12 -0.44
N ARG A 53 6.38 9.66 0.11
CA ARG A 53 6.71 11.09 0.03
C ARG A 53 5.60 11.95 0.61
N LEU A 54 5.18 11.59 1.81
CA LEU A 54 4.15 12.33 2.53
C LEU A 54 4.81 13.11 3.65
N SER A 55 4.37 14.35 3.85
CA SER A 55 5.04 15.24 4.80
C SER A 55 4.48 15.18 6.21
N SER A 56 3.27 14.68 6.36
CA SER A 56 2.68 14.58 7.69
C SER A 56 1.69 13.44 7.71
N GLY A 57 1.46 12.90 8.89
CA GLY A 57 0.77 11.68 9.03
C GLY A 57 -0.63 11.80 9.54
N ARG A 58 -1.51 11.23 8.77
CA ARG A 58 -2.63 10.56 9.37
C ARG A 58 -2.11 9.24 9.85
N ASN A 59 -2.78 8.68 10.83
CA ASN A 59 -2.47 7.34 11.28
C ASN A 59 -3.13 6.35 10.30
N TYR A 60 -2.46 6.10 9.17
CA TYR A 60 -3.01 5.25 8.13
C TYR A 60 -3.31 3.82 8.61
N PRO A 61 -2.44 3.20 9.43
CA PRO A 61 -2.77 1.86 9.93
C PRO A 61 -4.04 1.84 10.76
N ASN A 62 -4.20 2.77 11.70
CA ASN A 62 -5.41 2.81 12.54
C ASN A 62 -6.66 3.10 11.71
N GLU A 63 -6.52 3.94 10.70
CA GLU A 63 -7.66 4.25 9.83
C GLU A 63 -8.18 2.99 9.14
N LEU A 64 -7.26 2.15 8.64
CA LEU A 64 -7.66 0.90 8.00
C LEU A 64 -8.34 -0.04 8.99
N GLU A 65 -7.79 -0.14 10.19
CA GLU A 65 -8.38 -1.01 11.21
C GLU A 65 -9.83 -0.62 11.50
N ARG A 66 -10.07 0.67 11.67
CA ARG A 66 -11.42 1.15 11.97
C ARG A 66 -12.35 0.97 10.78
N LYS A 67 -11.86 1.29 9.58
CA LYS A 67 -12.70 1.31 8.39
C LYS A 67 -13.09 -0.10 7.94
N LEU A 68 -12.19 -1.05 8.11
CA LEU A 68 -12.38 -2.41 7.62
C LEU A 68 -12.66 -3.42 8.72
N ASN A 69 -12.60 -2.98 9.97
CA ASN A 69 -12.79 -3.87 11.12
C ASN A 69 -11.80 -5.05 11.08
N ILE A 70 -10.54 -4.72 10.84
CA ILE A 70 -9.45 -5.68 10.89
C ILE A 70 -8.50 -5.29 12.00
N GLU A 71 -7.58 -6.19 12.33
CA GLU A 71 -6.58 -5.95 13.36
C GLU A 71 -5.20 -6.28 12.81
N LEU A 72 -4.31 -5.30 12.85
CA LEU A 72 -2.92 -5.48 12.42
C LEU A 72 -2.09 -6.03 13.56
N GLU A 73 -1.08 -6.81 13.23
CA GLU A 73 -0.07 -7.17 14.22
C GLU A 73 0.80 -5.96 14.51
N ARG A 74 1.23 -5.84 15.78
CA ARG A 74 2.11 -4.76 16.21
C ARG A 74 3.32 -5.35 16.89
N LEU A 75 4.50 -4.92 16.44
CA LEU A 75 5.78 -5.33 17.00
C LEU A 75 6.49 -4.08 17.51
N ASP A 76 6.88 -4.10 18.78
CA ASP A 76 7.69 -3.02 19.34
C ASP A 76 9.08 -3.05 18.73
N GLU A 77 9.53 -1.89 18.26
CA GLU A 77 10.89 -1.70 17.77
C GLU A 77 11.53 -0.52 18.46
N PRO A 78 12.80 -0.65 18.88
CA PRO A 78 13.47 0.52 19.43
C PRO A 78 13.71 1.57 18.36
N ASN A 79 13.62 2.83 18.75
CA ASN A 79 13.96 3.93 17.84
C ASN A 79 15.46 3.89 17.53
N PRO A 80 15.86 4.36 16.33
CA PRO A 80 17.29 4.35 15.95
C PRO A 80 18.19 5.11 16.90
N ASP A 81 17.67 6.14 17.58
CA ASP A 81 18.45 6.92 18.53
C ASP A 81 18.54 6.27 19.91
N GLY A 82 17.89 5.12 20.10
CA GLY A 82 17.91 4.42 21.39
C GLY A 82 16.97 4.98 22.43
N ILE A 83 16.15 5.96 22.07
CA ILE A 83 15.22 6.59 23.01
C ILE A 83 13.81 6.25 22.60
N GLY A 84 13.12 5.47 23.45
CA GLY A 84 11.74 5.08 23.18
C GLY A 84 11.63 4.04 22.10
N SER A 85 10.42 3.80 21.66
CA SER A 85 10.12 2.78 20.66
C SER A 85 8.94 3.23 19.80
N HIS A 86 8.72 2.49 18.73
CA HIS A 86 7.59 2.67 17.84
C HIS A 86 7.07 1.32 17.44
N TYR A 87 5.89 1.29 16.80
CA TYR A 87 5.33 0.04 16.32
C TYR A 87 5.67 -0.19 14.85
N ARG A 88 6.04 -1.45 14.56
CA ARG A 88 6.00 -1.98 13.20
C ARG A 88 4.71 -2.76 13.06
N TYR A 89 3.97 -2.50 11.99
CA TYR A 89 2.67 -3.13 11.74
C TYR A 89 2.80 -4.15 10.63
N ARG A 90 1.92 -5.15 10.67
CA ARG A 90 1.88 -6.18 9.64
C ARG A 90 0.46 -6.69 9.51
N PHE A 91 0.03 -6.93 8.27
CA PHE A 91 -1.25 -7.60 8.05
C PHE A 91 -1.12 -9.07 8.44
N LYS A 92 -2.16 -9.62 9.04
CA LYS A 92 -2.13 -10.99 9.56
C LYS A 92 -2.35 -12.03 8.47
N THR A 93 -3.27 -11.76 7.54
CA THR A 93 -3.70 -12.76 6.56
C THR A 93 -3.92 -12.13 5.21
N ALA A 94 -3.91 -12.98 4.17
CA ALA A 94 -4.27 -12.56 2.83
C ALA A 94 -5.71 -12.05 2.77
N GLN A 95 -6.59 -12.61 3.58
CA GLN A 95 -7.99 -12.16 3.62
C GLN A 95 -8.10 -10.71 4.07
N ASP A 96 -7.34 -10.31 5.08
CA ASP A 96 -7.33 -8.92 5.51
C ASP A 96 -6.80 -8.00 4.41
N VAL A 97 -5.72 -8.43 3.74
CA VAL A 97 -5.13 -7.66 2.65
C VAL A 97 -6.13 -7.52 1.49
N GLN A 98 -6.89 -8.58 1.21
CA GLN A 98 -7.92 -8.50 0.16
C GLN A 98 -8.95 -7.42 0.49
N LYS A 99 -9.33 -7.29 1.74
CA LYS A 99 -10.25 -6.22 2.15
C LYS A 99 -9.67 -4.84 1.84
N VAL A 100 -8.38 -4.66 2.10
CA VAL A 100 -7.71 -3.39 1.80
C VAL A 100 -7.69 -3.14 0.29
N ILE A 101 -7.35 -4.15 -0.50
CA ILE A 101 -7.31 -4.00 -1.95
C ILE A 101 -8.70 -3.67 -2.50
N ASN A 102 -9.74 -4.31 -1.97
CA ASN A 102 -11.11 -3.99 -2.37
C ASN A 102 -11.46 -2.54 -2.07
N LEU A 103 -11.03 -2.02 -0.91
CA LEU A 103 -11.22 -0.62 -0.57
C LEU A 103 -10.46 0.29 -1.53
N ILE A 104 -9.20 -0.04 -1.81
CA ILE A 104 -8.37 0.72 -2.75
C ILE A 104 -9.07 0.81 -4.11
N ASN A 105 -9.56 -0.31 -4.62
CA ASN A 105 -10.17 -0.35 -5.95
C ASN A 105 -11.51 0.37 -5.98
N HIS A 106 -12.28 0.28 -4.89
CA HIS A 106 -13.53 1.04 -4.79
C HIS A 106 -13.24 2.54 -4.84
N CYS A 107 -12.26 3.00 -4.08
CA CYS A 107 -11.89 4.42 -4.08
C CYS A 107 -11.31 4.85 -5.43
N ALA A 108 -10.57 3.96 -6.10
CA ALA A 108 -10.03 4.25 -7.42
C ALA A 108 -11.15 4.47 -8.43
N GLU A 109 -12.16 3.63 -8.38
CA GLU A 109 -13.32 3.76 -9.26
C GLU A 109 -14.04 5.09 -9.03
N GLN A 110 -14.27 5.43 -7.77
CA GLN A 110 -14.94 6.69 -7.41
C GLN A 110 -14.12 7.91 -7.83
N GLY A 111 -12.80 7.84 -7.64
CA GLY A 111 -11.91 8.96 -7.94
C GLY A 111 -11.36 8.98 -9.34
N LYS A 112 -11.66 7.97 -10.14
CA LYS A 112 -11.23 7.84 -11.54
C LYS A 112 -9.72 7.83 -11.69
N TYR A 113 -9.04 7.04 -10.85
CA TYR A 113 -7.62 6.79 -11.00
C TYR A 113 -7.38 5.27 -11.06
N GLN A 114 -6.15 4.89 -11.31
CA GLN A 114 -5.80 3.52 -11.67
C GLN A 114 -6.02 2.57 -10.49
N PRO A 115 -6.84 1.53 -10.65
CA PRO A 115 -6.99 0.49 -9.61
C PRO A 115 -5.81 -0.47 -9.61
N VAL A 116 -5.74 -1.30 -8.58
CA VAL A 116 -4.77 -2.38 -8.51
C VAL A 116 -5.20 -3.47 -9.50
N SER A 117 -4.30 -3.87 -10.40
CA SER A 117 -4.59 -4.91 -11.37
C SER A 117 -4.74 -6.27 -10.69
N LYS A 118 -5.39 -7.20 -11.41
CA LYS A 118 -5.51 -8.55 -10.88
C LYS A 118 -4.16 -9.21 -10.68
N ALA A 119 -3.23 -9.01 -11.61
CA ALA A 119 -1.90 -9.60 -11.51
C ALA A 119 -1.15 -9.06 -10.28
N LEU A 120 -1.22 -7.75 -10.04
CA LEU A 120 -0.59 -7.16 -8.87
C LEU A 120 -1.28 -7.62 -7.59
N THR A 121 -2.61 -7.70 -7.61
CA THR A 121 -3.37 -8.20 -6.47
C THR A 121 -2.92 -9.61 -6.10
N ASP A 122 -2.81 -10.49 -7.08
CA ASP A 122 -2.39 -11.87 -6.83
C ASP A 122 -0.98 -11.92 -6.26
N ASN A 123 -0.07 -11.10 -6.78
CA ASN A 123 1.28 -11.02 -6.27
C ASN A 123 1.31 -10.54 -4.81
N ILE A 124 0.56 -9.51 -4.51
CA ILE A 124 0.49 -8.98 -3.15
C ILE A 124 -0.07 -10.04 -2.19
N LEU A 125 -1.17 -10.68 -2.56
CA LEU A 125 -1.79 -11.67 -1.69
C LEU A 125 -0.87 -12.84 -1.40
N SER A 126 0.00 -13.19 -2.34
CA SER A 126 0.93 -14.29 -2.17
C SER A 126 2.00 -14.02 -1.09
N LEU A 127 2.13 -12.77 -0.64
CA LEU A 127 3.09 -12.40 0.40
C LEU A 127 2.59 -12.76 1.81
N TYR A 128 1.35 -13.17 1.95
CA TYR A 128 0.71 -13.34 3.26
C TYR A 128 0.17 -14.74 3.43
N PRO A 129 0.11 -15.21 4.69
CA PRO A 129 -0.51 -16.52 4.94
C PRO A 129 -2.01 -16.44 4.71
N THR A 130 -2.59 -17.55 4.30
CA THR A 130 -4.04 -17.70 4.27
C THR A 130 -4.50 -18.24 5.61
N GLU A 131 -5.74 -17.92 5.91
CA GLU A 131 -6.32 -18.35 7.17
C GLU A 131 -6.71 -19.81 7.16
#